data_31f4d0a51a92b4d375d062e502ae9ced
#
_entry.id   31f4d0a51a92b4d375d062e502ae9ced
#
_cell.length_a   1.000
_cell.length_b   1.000
_cell.length_c   1.000
_cell.angle_alpha   90.00
_cell.angle_beta   90.00
_cell.angle_gamma   90.00
#
_symmetry.space_group_name_H-M   'P 1'
#
loop_
_entity.id
_entity.type
_entity.pdbx_description
1 polymer ?
#
loop_
_entity_poly.entity_id
_entity_poly.type
_entity_poly.pdbx_seq_one_letter_code
_entity_poly.pdbx_strand_id
1 'polypeptide(L)'
;MILKKHGIQVDVGLLKKEASLLNEKYIIFMRTGRPFIHLKIAQSLDGRIATQEGQSRWITNENALKTVHRLRSEYDAVLVGIKTVIKDNPSLTVRHLAGRNPFRIILDDKLVIPENARVISDKGINRTIIFTTVEENDPGFARLSRRGIRLIQVGRTESGYINLPEVMAHLATLNITSLLVEGGGEVFTSFIKSRLFDKITFFIAPMMIGTGIQSIGDLNITSLEEATRLQDVQIDIIDNQAVITGYQNFESITG
;
A
#
# COMPACT_ATOMS: atom_id res chain seq x y z
N MET A 1 -13.64 11.05 -33.83
CA MET A 1 -13.45 9.58 -33.71
C MET A 1 -13.16 9.03 -35.11
N ILE A 2 -11.95 8.47 -35.29
CA ILE A 2 -11.43 8.04 -36.63
C ILE A 2 -12.34 6.97 -37.26
N LEU A 3 -12.75 5.96 -36.49
CA LEU A 3 -13.54 4.84 -36.98
C LEU A 3 -14.89 5.26 -37.56
N LYS A 4 -15.62 6.16 -36.92
CA LYS A 4 -16.90 6.69 -37.43
C LYS A 4 -16.73 7.42 -38.75
N LYS A 5 -15.60 8.13 -38.98
CA LYS A 5 -15.29 8.82 -40.23
C LYS A 5 -15.09 7.85 -41.43
N HIS A 6 -14.75 6.59 -41.13
CA HIS A 6 -14.59 5.52 -42.13
C HIS A 6 -15.82 4.61 -42.26
N GLY A 7 -16.98 5.07 -41.80
CA GLY A 7 -18.25 4.35 -41.94
C GLY A 7 -18.41 3.14 -40.98
N ILE A 8 -17.52 3.00 -39.99
CA ILE A 8 -17.57 1.90 -39.00
C ILE A 8 -18.56 2.30 -37.91
N GLN A 9 -19.56 1.45 -37.68
CA GLN A 9 -20.45 1.59 -36.54
C GLN A 9 -19.65 1.38 -35.23
N VAL A 10 -19.75 2.31 -34.29
CA VAL A 10 -19.01 2.27 -33.03
C VAL A 10 -19.96 2.54 -31.88
N ASP A 11 -20.16 1.54 -31.06
CA ASP A 11 -20.87 1.65 -29.77
C ASP A 11 -19.85 1.82 -28.64
N VAL A 12 -20.09 2.81 -27.79
CA VAL A 12 -19.18 3.20 -26.70
C VAL A 12 -19.90 3.03 -25.37
N GLY A 13 -19.22 2.47 -24.37
CA GLY A 13 -19.74 2.35 -23.01
C GLY A 13 -20.26 0.98 -22.64
N LEU A 14 -20.28 0.02 -23.56
CA LEU A 14 -20.57 -1.38 -23.23
C LEU A 14 -19.55 -1.88 -22.20
N LEU A 15 -20.02 -2.45 -21.08
CA LEU A 15 -19.20 -2.94 -19.95
C LEU A 15 -18.21 -1.87 -19.43
N LYS A 16 -18.63 -0.59 -19.42
CA LYS A 16 -17.74 0.51 -19.01
C LYS A 16 -17.21 0.33 -17.59
N LYS A 17 -18.06 -0.08 -16.65
CA LYS A 17 -17.65 -0.31 -15.25
C LYS A 17 -16.60 -1.40 -15.14
N GLU A 18 -16.84 -2.55 -15.73
CA GLU A 18 -15.95 -3.71 -15.70
C GLU A 18 -14.60 -3.39 -16.39
N ALA A 19 -14.65 -2.74 -17.54
CA ALA A 19 -13.44 -2.29 -18.24
C ALA A 19 -12.64 -1.27 -17.44
N SER A 20 -13.31 -0.36 -16.73
CA SER A 20 -12.65 0.62 -15.85
C SER A 20 -11.98 -0.06 -14.66
N LEU A 21 -12.65 -1.01 -14.02
CA LEU A 21 -12.07 -1.77 -12.90
C LEU A 21 -10.85 -2.59 -13.33
N LEU A 22 -10.91 -3.21 -14.51
CA LEU A 22 -9.77 -3.94 -15.07
C LEU A 22 -8.55 -3.03 -15.29
N ASN A 23 -8.79 -1.77 -15.59
CA ASN A 23 -7.77 -0.77 -15.91
C ASN A 23 -7.59 0.29 -14.79
N GLU A 24 -8.11 0.07 -13.59
CA GLU A 24 -8.16 1.06 -12.50
C GLU A 24 -6.80 1.72 -12.23
N LYS A 25 -5.72 0.93 -12.21
CA LYS A 25 -4.35 1.41 -11.93
C LYS A 25 -3.86 2.35 -13.02
N TYR A 26 -4.06 1.96 -14.28
CA TYR A 26 -3.70 2.77 -15.45
C TYR A 26 -4.49 4.08 -15.50
N ILE A 27 -5.82 4.00 -15.29
CA ILE A 27 -6.71 5.17 -15.34
C ILE A 27 -6.28 6.20 -14.29
N ILE A 28 -6.07 5.79 -13.04
CA ILE A 28 -5.66 6.71 -11.98
C ILE A 28 -4.29 7.31 -12.28
N PHE A 29 -3.31 6.48 -12.68
CA PHE A 29 -1.98 6.99 -13.01
C PHE A 29 -2.02 8.04 -14.14
N MET A 30 -2.74 7.78 -15.21
CA MET A 30 -2.85 8.70 -16.34
C MET A 30 -3.63 9.99 -16.02
N ARG A 31 -4.60 9.92 -15.11
CA ARG A 31 -5.40 11.09 -14.71
C ARG A 31 -4.71 11.96 -13.68
N THR A 32 -3.97 11.35 -12.76
CA THR A 32 -3.46 12.05 -11.57
C THR A 32 -1.94 12.24 -11.57
N GLY A 33 -1.22 11.51 -12.41
CA GLY A 33 0.25 11.49 -12.40
C GLY A 33 0.86 10.82 -11.17
N ARG A 34 0.07 10.11 -10.35
CA ARG A 34 0.54 9.36 -9.18
C ARG A 34 0.17 7.89 -9.27
N PRO A 35 0.87 6.99 -8.56
CA PRO A 35 0.47 5.59 -8.47
C PRO A 35 -0.97 5.42 -7.98
N PHE A 36 -1.66 4.39 -8.46
CA PHE A 36 -2.86 3.86 -7.82
C PHE A 36 -2.48 3.23 -6.48
N ILE A 37 -3.14 3.64 -5.40
CA ILE A 37 -2.78 3.27 -4.03
C ILE A 37 -3.85 2.36 -3.44
N HIS A 38 -3.47 1.12 -3.09
CA HIS A 38 -4.32 0.15 -2.44
C HIS A 38 -3.82 -0.13 -1.02
N LEU A 39 -4.62 0.18 -0.02
CA LEU A 39 -4.35 -0.17 1.37
C LEU A 39 -4.88 -1.59 1.65
N LYS A 40 -4.00 -2.52 2.00
CA LYS A 40 -4.40 -3.87 2.42
C LYS A 40 -4.14 -4.04 3.92
N ILE A 41 -5.21 -4.15 4.68
CA ILE A 41 -5.20 -4.22 6.15
C ILE A 41 -5.67 -5.61 6.59
N ALA A 42 -4.90 -6.27 7.44
CA ALA A 42 -5.30 -7.51 8.10
C ALA A 42 -5.47 -7.23 9.60
N GLN A 43 -6.66 -7.46 10.14
CA GLN A 43 -6.98 -7.09 11.51
C GLN A 43 -7.93 -8.09 12.17
N SER A 44 -7.99 -8.03 13.50
CA SER A 44 -9.03 -8.67 14.29
C SER A 44 -10.39 -7.98 14.11
N LEU A 45 -11.47 -8.60 14.61
CA LEU A 45 -12.81 -8.02 14.55
C LEU A 45 -12.90 -6.67 15.28
N ASP A 46 -12.11 -6.47 16.31
CA ASP A 46 -12.02 -5.23 17.09
C ASP A 46 -10.89 -4.28 16.60
N GLY A 47 -10.42 -4.44 15.35
CA GLY A 47 -9.54 -3.49 14.66
C GLY A 47 -8.06 -3.51 15.10
N ARG A 48 -7.54 -4.65 15.57
CA ARG A 48 -6.13 -4.79 15.96
C ARG A 48 -5.31 -5.53 14.91
N ILE A 49 -4.12 -5.02 14.60
CA ILE A 49 -3.15 -5.68 13.71
C ILE A 49 -2.09 -6.48 14.48
N ALA A 50 -2.04 -6.36 15.79
CA ALA A 50 -1.18 -7.12 16.68
C ALA A 50 -1.62 -6.98 18.13
N THR A 51 -1.14 -7.87 19.01
CA THR A 51 -1.22 -7.69 20.47
C THR A 51 -0.36 -6.52 20.94
N GLN A 52 -0.43 -6.14 22.19
CA GLN A 52 0.38 -5.07 22.77
C GLN A 52 1.89 -5.39 22.70
N GLU A 53 2.28 -6.64 22.89
CA GLU A 53 3.65 -7.15 22.72
C GLU A 53 4.02 -7.28 21.24
N GLY A 54 3.03 -7.10 20.37
CA GLY A 54 3.21 -7.05 18.94
C GLY A 54 3.19 -8.39 18.22
N GLN A 55 2.62 -9.42 18.77
CA GLN A 55 2.34 -10.64 18.03
C GLN A 55 1.28 -10.36 16.97
N SER A 56 1.65 -10.50 15.69
CA SER A 56 0.79 -10.28 14.52
C SER A 56 0.55 -11.57 13.71
N ARG A 57 1.38 -12.60 13.94
CA ARG A 57 1.28 -13.87 13.21
C ARG A 57 -0.05 -14.57 13.51
N TRP A 58 -0.68 -15.10 12.43
CA TRP A 58 -1.94 -15.86 12.45
C TRP A 58 -3.22 -15.02 12.57
N ILE A 59 -3.17 -13.69 12.45
CA ILE A 59 -4.37 -12.89 12.21
C ILE A 59 -4.99 -13.27 10.86
N THR A 60 -4.17 -13.62 9.85
CA THR A 60 -4.63 -14.12 8.54
C THR A 60 -4.33 -15.61 8.39
N ASN A 61 -5.28 -16.37 7.84
CA ASN A 61 -5.12 -17.78 7.50
C ASN A 61 -4.28 -17.98 6.22
N GLU A 62 -3.99 -19.25 5.87
CA GLU A 62 -3.14 -19.59 4.73
C GLU A 62 -3.71 -19.13 3.39
N ASN A 63 -5.03 -19.23 3.19
CA ASN A 63 -5.69 -18.81 1.94
C ASN A 63 -5.70 -17.29 1.78
N ALA A 64 -5.87 -16.55 2.87
CA ALA A 64 -5.71 -15.10 2.89
C ALA A 64 -4.25 -14.71 2.57
N LEU A 65 -3.25 -15.47 3.06
CA LEU A 65 -1.84 -15.27 2.67
C LEU A 65 -1.61 -15.48 1.17
N LYS A 66 -2.21 -16.51 0.55
CA LYS A 66 -2.16 -16.71 -0.92
C LYS A 66 -2.72 -15.50 -1.65
N THR A 67 -3.84 -14.96 -1.17
CA THR A 67 -4.43 -13.72 -1.73
C THR A 67 -3.49 -12.53 -1.62
N VAL A 68 -2.79 -12.35 -0.49
CA VAL A 68 -1.75 -11.31 -0.35
C VAL A 68 -0.62 -11.50 -1.35
N HIS A 69 -0.13 -12.72 -1.55
CA HIS A 69 0.92 -12.98 -2.53
C HIS A 69 0.44 -12.73 -3.97
N ARG A 70 -0.82 -13.01 -4.29
CA ARG A 70 -1.44 -12.64 -5.56
C ARG A 70 -1.46 -11.12 -5.73
N LEU A 71 -1.95 -10.38 -4.74
CA LEU A 71 -1.93 -8.92 -4.77
C LEU A 71 -0.50 -8.39 -5.02
N ARG A 72 0.52 -8.89 -4.33
CA ARG A 72 1.91 -8.47 -4.56
C ARG A 72 2.36 -8.70 -6.01
N SER A 73 1.89 -9.74 -6.68
CA SER A 73 2.25 -10.01 -8.07
C SER A 73 1.56 -9.08 -9.08
N GLU A 74 0.44 -8.49 -8.68
CA GLU A 74 -0.40 -7.60 -9.47
C GLU A 74 -0.03 -6.12 -9.35
N TYR A 75 0.79 -5.74 -8.37
CA TYR A 75 1.22 -4.36 -8.11
C TYR A 75 2.69 -4.16 -8.50
N ASP A 76 3.04 -2.94 -8.94
CA ASP A 76 4.43 -2.60 -9.25
C ASP A 76 5.30 -2.50 -8.01
N ALA A 77 4.73 -2.02 -6.90
CA ALA A 77 5.44 -1.86 -5.64
C ALA A 77 4.59 -2.27 -4.43
N VAL A 78 5.28 -2.70 -3.37
CA VAL A 78 4.71 -2.91 -2.03
C VAL A 78 5.40 -1.97 -1.04
N LEU A 79 4.62 -1.31 -0.18
CA LEU A 79 5.11 -0.33 0.79
C LEU A 79 4.82 -0.78 2.22
N VAL A 80 5.82 -0.65 3.08
CA VAL A 80 5.71 -0.79 4.55
C VAL A 80 6.49 0.29 5.27
N GLY A 81 6.12 0.57 6.52
CA GLY A 81 6.91 1.41 7.42
C GLY A 81 8.05 0.64 8.08
N ILE A 82 9.07 1.36 8.54
CA ILE A 82 10.26 0.78 9.18
C ILE A 82 9.93 -0.09 10.40
N LYS A 83 8.92 0.27 11.19
CA LYS A 83 8.50 -0.54 12.34
C LYS A 83 8.08 -1.95 11.95
N THR A 84 7.43 -2.12 10.79
CA THR A 84 7.09 -3.44 10.21
C THR A 84 8.34 -4.22 9.82
N VAL A 85 9.34 -3.54 9.23
CA VAL A 85 10.61 -4.19 8.87
C VAL A 85 11.36 -4.68 10.11
N ILE A 86 11.47 -3.85 11.14
CA ILE A 86 12.17 -4.19 12.38
C ILE A 86 11.50 -5.36 13.08
N LYS A 87 10.16 -5.38 13.13
CA LYS A 87 9.39 -6.35 13.88
C LYS A 87 9.24 -7.69 13.18
N ASP A 88 8.83 -7.66 11.92
CA ASP A 88 8.41 -8.84 11.18
C ASP A 88 9.50 -9.40 10.26
N ASN A 89 10.55 -8.59 9.99
CA ASN A 89 11.65 -8.89 9.06
C ASN A 89 11.12 -9.52 7.75
N PRO A 90 10.17 -8.86 7.03
CA PRO A 90 9.52 -9.44 5.89
C PRO A 90 10.43 -9.46 4.65
N SER A 91 10.22 -10.40 3.74
CA SER A 91 10.90 -10.38 2.43
C SER A 91 10.15 -9.53 1.40
N LEU A 92 8.85 -9.28 1.59
CA LEU A 92 7.95 -8.56 0.67
C LEU A 92 7.98 -9.09 -0.78
N THR A 93 8.23 -10.37 -0.93
CA THR A 93 8.30 -11.07 -2.23
C THR A 93 7.03 -11.87 -2.49
N VAL A 94 6.82 -12.22 -3.75
CA VAL A 94 5.81 -13.20 -4.18
C VAL A 94 6.34 -14.61 -3.86
N ARG A 95 5.51 -15.43 -3.20
CA ARG A 95 5.78 -16.83 -2.88
C ARG A 95 4.51 -17.63 -3.10
N HIS A 96 4.63 -18.93 -3.24
CA HIS A 96 3.51 -19.88 -3.42
C HIS A 96 2.73 -19.76 -4.75
N LEU A 97 3.12 -18.84 -5.64
CA LEU A 97 2.58 -18.72 -6.99
C LEU A 97 3.64 -18.15 -7.93
N ALA A 98 3.49 -18.40 -9.23
CA ALA A 98 4.30 -17.75 -10.25
C ALA A 98 3.87 -16.28 -10.38
N GLY A 99 4.82 -15.36 -10.36
CA GLY A 99 4.53 -13.93 -10.49
C GLY A 99 5.78 -13.08 -10.37
N ARG A 100 5.65 -11.81 -10.76
CA ARG A 100 6.72 -10.81 -10.67
C ARG A 100 6.83 -10.30 -9.23
N ASN A 101 8.05 -10.23 -8.69
CA ASN A 101 8.28 -9.55 -7.44
C ASN A 101 8.12 -8.03 -7.61
N PRO A 102 7.37 -7.37 -6.73
CA PRO A 102 7.23 -5.91 -6.74
C PRO A 102 8.52 -5.20 -6.31
N PHE A 103 8.63 -3.91 -6.56
CA PHE A 103 9.54 -3.05 -5.82
C PHE A 103 9.14 -3.02 -4.34
N ARG A 104 10.13 -2.92 -3.45
CA ARG A 104 9.93 -2.84 -2.00
C ARG A 104 10.19 -1.42 -1.54
N ILE A 105 9.17 -0.75 -1.09
CA ILE A 105 9.22 0.63 -0.64
C ILE A 105 9.18 0.64 0.89
N ILE A 106 10.20 1.23 1.50
CA ILE A 106 10.31 1.32 2.96
C ILE A 106 10.26 2.81 3.34
N LEU A 107 9.36 3.15 4.24
CA LEU A 107 9.37 4.48 4.88
C LEU A 107 10.20 4.38 6.16
N ASP A 108 11.40 4.97 6.14
CA ASP A 108 12.35 4.97 7.27
C ASP A 108 12.90 6.38 7.49
N ASP A 109 12.16 7.17 8.25
CA ASP A 109 12.46 8.59 8.47
C ASP A 109 13.82 8.86 9.11
N LYS A 110 14.40 7.89 9.84
CA LYS A 110 15.63 8.02 10.60
C LYS A 110 16.75 7.09 10.13
N LEU A 111 16.58 6.33 9.06
CA LEU A 111 17.50 5.30 8.57
C LEU A 111 17.92 4.30 9.67
N VAL A 112 16.94 3.83 10.45
CA VAL A 112 17.16 2.85 11.53
C VAL A 112 16.96 1.40 11.07
N ILE A 113 16.87 1.15 9.76
CA ILE A 113 16.73 -0.19 9.21
C ILE A 113 17.89 -1.09 9.65
N PRO A 114 17.62 -2.29 10.22
CA PRO A 114 18.66 -3.24 10.60
C PRO A 114 19.46 -3.71 9.39
N GLU A 115 20.78 -3.80 9.52
CA GLU A 115 21.66 -4.19 8.41
C GLU A 115 21.41 -5.61 7.88
N ASN A 116 20.87 -6.49 8.72
CA ASN A 116 20.50 -7.86 8.38
C ASN A 116 19.01 -7.99 7.97
N ALA A 117 18.28 -6.88 7.81
CA ALA A 117 16.90 -6.93 7.35
C ALA A 117 16.82 -7.59 5.97
N ARG A 118 15.90 -8.55 5.80
CA ARG A 118 15.74 -9.33 4.55
C ARG A 118 15.55 -8.46 3.33
N VAL A 119 14.81 -7.37 3.46
CA VAL A 119 14.54 -6.44 2.35
C VAL A 119 15.78 -5.77 1.78
N ILE A 120 16.92 -5.75 2.52
CA ILE A 120 18.18 -5.16 2.09
C ILE A 120 19.36 -6.14 2.09
N SER A 121 19.14 -7.42 2.37
CA SER A 121 20.18 -8.44 2.44
C SER A 121 19.98 -9.60 1.46
N ASP A 122 18.81 -9.71 0.80
CA ASP A 122 18.52 -10.76 -0.17
C ASP A 122 18.91 -10.36 -1.62
N LYS A 123 18.80 -11.32 -2.55
CA LYS A 123 19.11 -11.12 -3.97
C LYS A 123 18.25 -10.05 -4.67
N GLY A 124 17.19 -9.55 -4.02
CA GLY A 124 16.30 -8.52 -4.56
C GLY A 124 16.62 -7.11 -4.07
N ILE A 125 17.79 -6.86 -3.49
CA ILE A 125 18.20 -5.57 -2.92
C ILE A 125 18.05 -4.41 -3.94
N ASN A 126 18.33 -4.65 -5.21
CA ASN A 126 18.17 -3.68 -6.30
C ASN A 126 16.73 -3.24 -6.55
N ARG A 127 15.74 -3.93 -5.98
CA ARG A 127 14.33 -3.56 -6.01
C ARG A 127 13.84 -2.91 -4.72
N THR A 128 14.76 -2.59 -3.79
CA THR A 128 14.41 -1.91 -2.54
C THR A 128 14.74 -0.43 -2.66
N ILE A 129 13.76 0.40 -2.32
CA ILE A 129 13.87 1.85 -2.26
C ILE A 129 13.47 2.28 -0.86
N ILE A 130 14.32 3.03 -0.18
CA ILE A 130 14.04 3.58 1.14
C ILE A 130 13.81 5.08 1.00
N PHE A 131 12.67 5.55 1.44
CA PHE A 131 12.38 6.97 1.59
C PHE A 131 12.69 7.40 3.01
N THR A 132 13.46 8.47 3.13
CA THR A 132 13.95 8.98 4.41
C THR A 132 13.90 10.50 4.46
N THR A 133 13.93 11.04 5.66
CA THR A 133 14.09 12.49 5.87
C THR A 133 15.50 12.85 6.34
N VAL A 134 16.39 11.87 6.38
CA VAL A 134 17.81 12.05 6.69
C VAL A 134 18.49 12.65 5.47
N GLU A 135 19.35 13.62 5.69
CA GLU A 135 20.11 14.30 4.64
C GLU A 135 21.15 13.38 3.98
N GLU A 136 21.44 13.61 2.70
CA GLU A 136 22.38 12.80 1.93
C GLU A 136 23.83 12.83 2.48
N ASN A 137 24.19 13.90 3.21
CA ASN A 137 25.48 14.05 3.87
C ASN A 137 25.63 13.23 5.16
N ASP A 138 24.54 12.60 5.65
CA ASP A 138 24.57 11.76 6.85
C ASP A 138 25.38 10.47 6.60
N PRO A 139 26.24 10.06 7.55
CA PRO A 139 27.02 8.82 7.42
C PRO A 139 26.17 7.56 7.21
N GLY A 140 24.98 7.50 7.79
CA GLY A 140 24.02 6.40 7.61
C GLY A 140 23.53 6.31 6.16
N PHE A 141 23.24 7.45 5.53
CA PHE A 141 22.86 7.54 4.12
C PHE A 141 23.99 7.00 3.23
N ALA A 142 25.22 7.48 3.40
CA ALA A 142 26.36 7.02 2.64
C ALA A 142 26.66 5.52 2.85
N ARG A 143 26.46 5.00 4.06
CA ARG A 143 26.67 3.59 4.40
C ARG A 143 25.69 2.67 3.64
N LEU A 144 24.41 3.00 3.64
CA LEU A 144 23.38 2.19 2.96
C LEU A 144 23.50 2.30 1.43
N SER A 145 23.81 3.48 0.91
CA SER A 145 24.04 3.70 -0.53
C SER A 145 25.20 2.85 -1.07
N ARG A 146 26.31 2.74 -0.33
CA ARG A 146 27.44 1.88 -0.71
C ARG A 146 27.09 0.41 -0.82
N ARG A 147 26.02 -0.04 -0.16
CA ARG A 147 25.50 -1.40 -0.28
C ARG A 147 24.58 -1.61 -1.50
N GLY A 148 24.44 -0.60 -2.34
CA GLY A 148 23.57 -0.64 -3.53
C GLY A 148 22.08 -0.43 -3.23
N ILE A 149 21.74 0.05 -2.04
CA ILE A 149 20.36 0.38 -1.67
C ILE A 149 20.04 1.76 -2.24
N ARG A 150 18.92 1.87 -2.94
CA ARG A 150 18.44 3.16 -3.42
C ARG A 150 17.77 3.91 -2.27
N LEU A 151 18.35 5.02 -1.87
CA LEU A 151 17.80 5.96 -0.89
C LEU A 151 17.26 7.19 -1.61
N ILE A 152 16.14 7.70 -1.15
CA ILE A 152 15.55 8.94 -1.64
C ILE A 152 15.20 9.80 -0.44
N GLN A 153 15.83 10.97 -0.35
CA GLN A 153 15.50 11.97 0.65
C GLN A 153 14.19 12.66 0.25
N VAL A 154 13.30 12.84 1.23
CA VAL A 154 12.03 13.56 1.10
C VAL A 154 11.80 14.45 2.32
N GLY A 155 10.94 15.44 2.17
CA GLY A 155 10.58 16.35 3.25
C GLY A 155 9.75 15.70 4.36
N ARG A 156 9.51 16.50 5.41
CA ARG A 156 8.58 16.20 6.49
C ARG A 156 7.32 17.02 6.34
N THR A 157 6.21 16.48 6.82
CA THR A 157 5.01 17.25 7.08
C THR A 157 5.20 18.14 8.31
N GLU A 158 4.32 19.11 8.53
CA GLU A 158 4.30 19.92 9.76
C GLU A 158 4.20 19.07 11.02
N SER A 159 3.54 17.91 10.95
CA SER A 159 3.43 16.95 12.04
C SER A 159 4.69 16.06 12.19
N GLY A 160 5.75 16.29 11.40
CA GLY A 160 7.03 15.59 11.51
C GLY A 160 7.10 14.23 10.82
N TYR A 161 6.05 13.80 10.11
CA TYR A 161 6.04 12.55 9.33
C TYR A 161 6.64 12.73 7.93
N ILE A 162 7.02 11.63 7.29
CA ILE A 162 7.43 11.62 5.88
C ILE A 162 6.32 12.22 5.01
N ASN A 163 6.71 13.10 4.07
CA ASN A 163 5.80 13.72 3.10
C ASN A 163 5.36 12.69 2.04
N LEU A 164 4.19 12.04 2.24
CA LEU A 164 3.67 11.02 1.34
C LEU A 164 3.41 11.51 -0.10
N PRO A 165 2.83 12.71 -0.34
CA PRO A 165 2.73 13.28 -1.68
C PRO A 165 4.06 13.31 -2.44
N GLU A 166 5.15 13.68 -1.77
CA GLU A 166 6.50 13.71 -2.35
C GLU A 166 7.01 12.31 -2.69
N VAL A 167 6.76 11.33 -1.78
CA VAL A 167 7.02 9.91 -2.06
C VAL A 167 6.30 9.45 -3.31
N MET A 168 4.99 9.77 -3.46
CA MET A 168 4.20 9.40 -4.64
C MET A 168 4.74 10.04 -5.92
N ALA A 169 5.16 11.31 -5.86
CA ALA A 169 5.78 11.98 -7.00
C ALA A 169 7.07 11.27 -7.45
N HIS A 170 7.94 10.90 -6.51
CA HIS A 170 9.14 10.13 -6.82
C HIS A 170 8.82 8.74 -7.40
N LEU A 171 7.82 8.03 -6.86
CA LEU A 171 7.42 6.74 -7.42
C LEU A 171 6.93 6.87 -8.86
N ALA A 172 6.18 7.92 -9.17
CA ALA A 172 5.70 8.19 -10.53
C ALA A 172 6.86 8.42 -11.51
N THR A 173 7.91 9.17 -11.13
CA THR A 173 9.11 9.35 -11.98
C THR A 173 9.86 8.06 -12.26
N LEU A 174 9.66 7.04 -11.43
CA LEU A 174 10.21 5.69 -11.61
C LEU A 174 9.29 4.76 -12.41
N ASN A 175 8.20 5.29 -12.99
CA ASN A 175 7.17 4.53 -13.69
C ASN A 175 6.53 3.43 -12.81
N ILE A 176 6.46 3.64 -11.49
CA ILE A 176 5.70 2.80 -10.57
C ILE A 176 4.27 3.32 -10.60
N THR A 177 3.38 2.58 -11.27
CA THR A 177 2.00 3.01 -11.54
C THR A 177 1.01 2.51 -10.50
N SER A 178 1.41 1.53 -9.69
CA SER A 178 0.56 0.91 -8.68
C SER A 178 1.33 0.55 -7.41
N LEU A 179 0.72 0.84 -6.26
CA LEU A 179 1.32 0.68 -4.93
C LEU A 179 0.38 -0.09 -4.01
N LEU A 180 0.83 -1.22 -3.48
CA LEU A 180 0.17 -1.96 -2.41
C LEU A 180 0.78 -1.54 -1.07
N VAL A 181 0.00 -0.97 -0.18
CA VAL A 181 0.44 -0.61 1.18
C VAL A 181 0.03 -1.73 2.12
N GLU A 182 1.01 -2.39 2.76
CA GLU A 182 0.76 -3.58 3.58
C GLU A 182 1.00 -3.39 5.05
N GLY A 183 1.59 -2.26 5.47
CA GLY A 183 1.91 -2.33 6.87
C GLY A 183 2.31 -1.12 7.64
N GLY A 184 1.94 -1.29 8.90
CA GLY A 184 2.05 -0.40 10.01
C GLY A 184 0.80 0.47 10.19
N GLY A 185 0.17 0.41 11.37
CA GLY A 185 -1.02 1.23 11.68
C GLY A 185 -0.78 2.73 11.47
N GLU A 186 0.43 3.22 11.79
CA GLU A 186 0.81 4.61 11.54
C GLU A 186 0.85 4.96 10.04
N VAL A 187 1.35 4.02 9.21
CA VAL A 187 1.38 4.19 7.76
C VAL A 187 -0.04 4.25 7.20
N PHE A 188 -0.90 3.29 7.57
CA PHE A 188 -2.31 3.32 7.14
C PHE A 188 -3.00 4.61 7.58
N THR A 189 -2.81 5.01 8.84
CA THR A 189 -3.37 6.25 9.38
C THR A 189 -2.91 7.47 8.57
N SER A 190 -1.63 7.54 8.22
CA SER A 190 -1.07 8.64 7.43
C SER A 190 -1.69 8.72 6.04
N PHE A 191 -1.83 7.59 5.34
CA PHE A 191 -2.47 7.52 4.03
C PHE A 191 -3.94 7.94 4.08
N ILE A 192 -4.69 7.48 5.10
CA ILE A 192 -6.11 7.80 5.27
C ILE A 192 -6.30 9.28 5.64
N LYS A 193 -5.53 9.81 6.59
CA LYS A 193 -5.54 11.24 6.96
C LYS A 193 -5.28 12.14 5.77
N SER A 194 -4.30 11.78 4.95
CA SER A 194 -3.94 12.53 3.74
C SER A 194 -4.92 12.32 2.58
N ARG A 195 -5.94 11.47 2.73
CA ARG A 195 -6.84 11.03 1.67
C ARG A 195 -6.08 10.51 0.44
N LEU A 196 -4.93 9.89 0.68
CA LEU A 196 -4.00 9.43 -0.36
C LEU A 196 -4.12 7.92 -0.53
N PHE A 197 -5.31 7.45 -0.92
CA PHE A 197 -5.55 6.08 -1.32
C PHE A 197 -6.72 6.04 -2.32
N ASP A 198 -6.77 5.00 -3.14
CA ASP A 198 -7.85 4.80 -4.12
C ASP A 198 -8.74 3.63 -3.69
N LYS A 199 -8.12 2.57 -3.17
CA LYS A 199 -8.78 1.32 -2.78
C LYS A 199 -8.31 0.88 -1.40
N ILE A 200 -9.20 0.28 -0.63
CA ILE A 200 -8.87 -0.34 0.65
C ILE A 200 -9.48 -1.73 0.73
N THR A 201 -8.73 -2.69 1.26
CA THR A 201 -9.23 -4.05 1.54
C THR A 201 -8.89 -4.42 2.98
N PHE A 202 -9.92 -4.69 3.76
CA PHE A 202 -9.79 -5.23 5.11
C PHE A 202 -9.97 -6.75 5.08
N PHE A 203 -9.00 -7.48 5.63
CA PHE A 203 -9.12 -8.88 6.00
C PHE A 203 -9.40 -8.94 7.49
N ILE A 204 -10.60 -9.33 7.86
CA ILE A 204 -11.09 -9.30 9.25
C ILE A 204 -11.14 -10.73 9.77
N ALA A 205 -10.24 -11.05 10.69
CA ALA A 205 -10.22 -12.34 11.36
C ALA A 205 -11.34 -12.42 12.41
N PRO A 206 -12.03 -13.57 12.56
CA PRO A 206 -13.10 -13.76 13.56
C PRO A 206 -12.52 -13.95 14.97
N MET A 207 -11.74 -12.97 15.42
CA MET A 207 -11.13 -12.93 16.76
C MET A 207 -11.15 -11.52 17.31
N MET A 208 -11.10 -11.40 18.63
CA MET A 208 -10.95 -10.14 19.36
C MET A 208 -9.65 -10.17 20.17
N ILE A 209 -8.89 -9.09 20.15
CA ILE A 209 -7.61 -8.96 20.83
C ILE A 209 -7.73 -8.03 22.06
N GLY A 210 -8.67 -7.09 22.02
CA GLY A 210 -8.82 -6.08 23.09
C GLY A 210 -7.73 -5.02 23.02
N THR A 211 -6.86 -4.98 24.02
CA THR A 211 -5.72 -4.05 24.02
C THR A 211 -4.64 -4.54 23.06
N GLY A 212 -4.32 -3.73 22.04
CA GLY A 212 -3.35 -4.08 21.02
C GLY A 212 -3.05 -2.92 20.08
N ILE A 213 -2.22 -3.18 19.06
CA ILE A 213 -1.85 -2.18 18.06
C ILE A 213 -3.03 -1.99 17.11
N GLN A 214 -3.53 -0.75 17.01
CA GLN A 214 -4.63 -0.40 16.13
C GLN A 214 -4.22 -0.49 14.66
N SER A 215 -5.15 -0.93 13.81
CA SER A 215 -4.98 -0.90 12.34
C SER A 215 -5.00 0.53 11.82
N ILE A 216 -5.87 1.37 12.35
CA ILE A 216 -6.02 2.80 12.05
C ILE A 216 -6.01 3.53 13.39
N GLY A 217 -5.12 4.50 13.52
CA GLY A 217 -5.04 5.37 14.68
C GLY A 217 -6.06 6.51 14.62
N ASP A 218 -5.84 7.53 15.44
CA ASP A 218 -6.69 8.70 15.46
C ASP A 218 -6.66 9.46 14.13
N LEU A 219 -7.82 9.66 13.53
CA LEU A 219 -8.02 10.43 12.30
C LEU A 219 -8.41 11.89 12.55
N ASN A 220 -8.51 12.32 13.82
CA ASN A 220 -8.98 13.66 14.25
C ASN A 220 -10.41 13.98 13.73
N ILE A 221 -11.26 12.95 13.52
CA ILE A 221 -12.64 13.12 13.11
C ILE A 221 -13.48 13.46 14.33
N THR A 222 -14.20 14.57 14.26
CA THR A 222 -15.04 15.07 15.35
C THR A 222 -16.53 14.94 15.04
N SER A 223 -16.90 14.76 13.79
CA SER A 223 -18.29 14.53 13.37
C SER A 223 -18.40 13.38 12.37
N LEU A 224 -19.58 12.75 12.27
CA LEU A 224 -19.82 11.66 11.32
C LEU A 224 -19.80 12.12 9.85
N GLU A 225 -20.01 13.40 9.59
CA GLU A 225 -19.90 13.98 8.24
C GLU A 225 -18.45 13.96 7.73
N GLU A 226 -17.47 14.10 8.62
CA GLU A 226 -16.04 14.09 8.29
C GLU A 226 -15.50 12.66 8.03
N ALA A 227 -16.28 11.65 8.43
CA ALA A 227 -15.85 10.26 8.32
C ALA A 227 -15.55 9.86 6.88
N THR A 228 -14.43 9.16 6.68
CA THR A 228 -14.09 8.58 5.38
C THR A 228 -15.09 7.48 5.04
N ARG A 229 -15.90 7.70 4.01
CA ARG A 229 -16.87 6.73 3.49
C ARG A 229 -16.29 6.03 2.27
N LEU A 230 -16.52 4.72 2.18
CA LEU A 230 -16.12 3.93 1.02
C LEU A 230 -17.28 3.82 0.04
N GLN A 231 -16.95 3.79 -1.25
CA GLN A 231 -17.87 3.59 -2.36
C GLN A 231 -17.66 2.21 -2.99
N ASP A 232 -18.65 1.71 -3.72
CA ASP A 232 -18.63 0.40 -4.41
C ASP A 232 -18.09 -0.72 -3.51
N VAL A 233 -18.66 -0.83 -2.31
CA VAL A 233 -18.21 -1.79 -1.29
C VAL A 233 -18.61 -3.21 -1.68
N GLN A 234 -17.62 -4.11 -1.66
CA GLN A 234 -17.80 -5.55 -1.86
C GLN A 234 -17.41 -6.28 -0.57
N ILE A 235 -18.17 -7.31 -0.24
CA ILE A 235 -17.95 -8.14 0.96
C ILE A 235 -17.89 -9.59 0.52
N ASP A 236 -16.74 -10.20 0.76
CA ASP A 236 -16.47 -11.60 0.46
C ASP A 236 -16.11 -12.35 1.75
N ILE A 237 -16.19 -13.67 1.71
CA ILE A 237 -15.72 -14.55 2.79
C ILE A 237 -14.65 -15.46 2.21
N ILE A 238 -13.46 -15.44 2.82
CA ILE A 238 -12.37 -16.37 2.51
C ILE A 238 -12.19 -17.26 3.74
N ASP A 239 -12.57 -18.53 3.61
CA ASP A 239 -12.72 -19.48 4.72
C ASP A 239 -13.67 -18.89 5.79
N ASN A 240 -13.13 -18.48 6.93
CA ASN A 240 -13.89 -17.87 8.03
C ASN A 240 -13.57 -16.38 8.25
N GLN A 241 -12.88 -15.73 7.29
CA GLN A 241 -12.50 -14.32 7.38
C GLN A 241 -13.38 -13.47 6.47
N ALA A 242 -13.90 -12.37 6.97
CA ALA A 242 -14.56 -11.38 6.14
C ALA A 242 -13.53 -10.52 5.42
N VAL A 243 -13.75 -10.33 4.11
CA VAL A 243 -12.92 -9.45 3.28
C VAL A 243 -13.81 -8.33 2.76
N ILE A 244 -13.52 -7.12 3.19
CA ILE A 244 -14.27 -5.92 2.79
C ILE A 244 -13.38 -5.07 1.91
N THR A 245 -13.79 -4.85 0.67
CA THR A 245 -13.07 -4.00 -0.28
C THR A 245 -13.96 -2.82 -0.67
N GLY A 246 -13.38 -1.63 -0.76
CA GLY A 246 -14.09 -0.44 -1.21
C GLY A 246 -13.13 0.62 -1.74
N TYR A 247 -13.70 1.66 -2.34
CA TYR A 247 -12.96 2.76 -2.97
C TYR A 247 -13.19 4.06 -2.22
N GLN A 248 -12.20 4.94 -2.21
CA GLN A 248 -12.35 6.29 -1.68
C GLN A 248 -13.21 7.16 -2.60
N ASN A 249 -12.94 7.10 -3.89
CA ASN A 249 -13.70 7.80 -4.93
C ASN A 249 -13.82 6.89 -6.17
N PHE A 250 -14.94 6.19 -6.27
CA PHE A 250 -15.16 5.25 -7.36
C PHE A 250 -15.40 5.94 -8.72
N GLU A 251 -15.98 7.14 -8.70
CA GLU A 251 -16.20 7.93 -9.92
C GLU A 251 -14.89 8.34 -10.59
N SER A 252 -13.82 8.52 -9.83
CA SER A 252 -12.50 8.83 -10.40
C SER A 252 -11.97 7.72 -11.31
N ILE A 253 -12.50 6.50 -11.19
CA ILE A 253 -12.12 5.33 -12.00
C ILE A 253 -13.10 5.15 -13.16
N THR A 254 -14.40 5.30 -12.91
CA THR A 254 -15.47 4.96 -13.87
C THR A 254 -16.03 6.13 -14.65
N GLY A 255 -15.79 7.35 -14.21
CA GLY A 255 -16.31 8.62 -14.74
C GLY A 255 -15.82 9.10 -16.10
#